data_b4dd0fe913bf97def0b6ee669f5de6ac
#
_entry.id   b4dd0fe913bf97def0b6ee669f5de6ac
#
_cell.length_a   1.000
_cell.length_b   1.000
_cell.length_c   1.000
_cell.angle_alpha   90.00
_cell.angle_beta   90.00
_cell.angle_gamma   90.00
#
_symmetry.space_group_name_H-M   'P 1'
#
loop_
_entity.id
_entity.type
_entity.pdbx_description
1 polymer ?
#
loop_
_entity_poly.entity_id
_entity_poly.type
_entity_poly.pdbx_seq_one_letter_code
_entity_poly.pdbx_strand_id
1 'polypeptide(L)'
;MINISYGGMLAAISAGWIFTRLFFWIRSKKVSWKREFQLLFPYICLVVVARFTFFPFGKVDGQILPLVLDPDRIWPFRINLLPLVYLFDYPVFREAMLNFVGNVAMFVPLGVVWPAVFKELDTHGKVLAAGAGFSLFIEILQLPFFDRVSDIDDLLLNSLGFALGYGIYLAVKKLAGLLRSR
;
A
#
# COMPACT_ATOMS: atom_id res chain seq x y z
N MET A 1 2.71 -14.48 22.21
CA MET A 1 2.34 -13.23 21.51
C MET A 1 3.56 -12.37 21.26
N ILE A 2 3.72 -11.84 20.04
CA ILE A 2 4.81 -10.93 19.67
C ILE A 2 4.18 -9.59 19.30
N ASN A 3 4.63 -8.52 19.97
CA ASN A 3 4.14 -7.16 19.71
C ASN A 3 5.08 -6.44 18.75
N ILE A 4 4.58 -6.02 17.60
CA ILE A 4 5.31 -5.26 16.60
C ILE A 4 4.88 -3.81 16.68
N SER A 5 5.76 -2.93 17.14
CA SER A 5 5.49 -1.50 17.16
C SER A 5 5.55 -0.91 15.75
N TYR A 6 4.87 0.23 15.54
CA TYR A 6 4.98 0.97 14.27
C TYR A 6 6.44 1.32 13.93
N GLY A 7 7.23 1.75 14.92
CA GLY A 7 8.65 2.03 14.72
C GLY A 7 9.45 0.79 14.30
N GLY A 8 9.15 -0.37 14.89
CA GLY A 8 9.79 -1.65 14.52
C GLY A 8 9.45 -2.06 13.08
N MET A 9 8.17 -1.93 12.66
CA MET A 9 7.77 -2.19 11.28
C MET A 9 8.42 -1.21 10.29
N LEU A 10 8.45 0.08 10.62
CA LEU A 10 9.12 1.08 9.80
C LEU A 10 10.61 0.77 9.65
N ALA A 11 11.29 0.39 10.73
CA ALA A 11 12.70 0.00 10.69
C ALA A 11 12.91 -1.23 9.80
N ALA A 12 12.04 -2.25 9.88
CA ALA A 12 12.12 -3.45 9.05
C ALA A 12 11.92 -3.14 7.55
N ILE A 13 10.91 -2.32 7.20
CA ILE A 13 10.66 -1.87 5.82
C ILE A 13 11.87 -1.08 5.31
N SER A 14 12.39 -0.15 6.11
CA SER A 14 13.55 0.68 5.74
C SER A 14 14.81 -0.15 5.54
N ALA A 15 15.06 -1.10 6.43
CA ALA A 15 16.21 -2.00 6.33
C ALA A 15 16.11 -2.88 5.06
N GLY A 16 14.95 -3.46 4.78
CA GLY A 16 14.70 -4.21 3.55
C GLY A 16 14.88 -3.35 2.29
N TRP A 17 14.39 -2.09 2.33
CA TRP A 17 14.58 -1.16 1.24
C TRP A 17 16.07 -0.84 1.01
N ILE A 18 16.80 -0.47 2.06
CA ILE A 18 18.23 -0.19 1.99
C ILE A 18 19.00 -1.40 1.49
N PHE A 19 18.69 -2.61 2.01
CA PHE A 19 19.31 -3.84 1.57
C PHE A 19 19.14 -4.08 0.06
N THR A 20 17.91 -3.91 -0.46
CA THR A 20 17.65 -4.06 -1.89
C THR A 20 18.43 -3.03 -2.72
N ARG A 21 18.52 -1.77 -2.25
CA ARG A 21 19.29 -0.73 -2.96
C ARG A 21 20.77 -1.04 -2.96
N LEU A 22 21.35 -1.43 -1.82
CA LEU A 22 22.75 -1.84 -1.72
C LEU A 22 23.05 -3.04 -2.61
N PHE A 23 22.18 -4.05 -2.62
CA PHE A 23 22.34 -5.22 -3.50
C PHE A 23 22.42 -4.80 -4.99
N PHE A 24 21.52 -3.92 -5.44
CA PHE A 24 21.54 -3.45 -6.83
C PHE A 24 22.77 -2.58 -7.14
N TRP A 25 23.22 -1.75 -6.21
CA TRP A 25 24.44 -0.95 -6.39
C TRP A 25 25.70 -1.83 -6.54
N ILE A 26 25.83 -2.82 -5.68
CA ILE A 26 26.96 -3.77 -5.73
C ILE A 26 26.95 -4.53 -7.05
N ARG A 27 25.77 -5.00 -7.49
CA ARG A 27 25.63 -5.78 -8.72
C ARG A 27 25.86 -4.94 -9.98
N SER A 28 25.35 -3.71 -10.02
CA SER A 28 25.47 -2.82 -11.20
C SER A 28 26.80 -2.08 -11.28
N LYS A 29 27.54 -2.01 -10.16
CA LYS A 29 28.76 -1.20 -9.98
C LYS A 29 28.59 0.27 -10.36
N LYS A 30 27.35 0.75 -10.44
CA LYS A 30 26.99 2.14 -10.78
C LYS A 30 25.84 2.61 -9.93
N VAL A 31 25.92 3.83 -9.41
CA VAL A 31 24.86 4.50 -8.69
C VAL A 31 24.34 5.66 -9.53
N SER A 32 23.03 5.64 -9.80
CA SER A 32 22.37 6.77 -10.47
C SER A 32 21.54 7.53 -9.43
N TRP A 33 22.07 8.63 -8.93
CA TRP A 33 21.38 9.46 -7.93
C TRP A 33 19.99 9.92 -8.37
N LYS A 34 19.81 10.20 -9.66
CA LYS A 34 18.50 10.52 -10.23
C LYS A 34 17.51 9.36 -10.04
N ARG A 35 17.95 8.12 -10.28
CA ARG A 35 17.12 6.93 -10.08
C ARG A 35 16.82 6.69 -8.61
N GLU A 36 17.79 6.88 -7.73
CA GLU A 36 17.59 6.75 -6.29
C GLU A 36 16.57 7.75 -5.77
N PHE A 37 16.65 9.00 -6.21
CA PHE A 37 15.64 10.01 -5.87
C PHE A 37 14.25 9.61 -6.36
N GLN A 38 14.11 9.11 -7.58
CA GLN A 38 12.81 8.61 -8.08
C GLN A 38 12.27 7.45 -7.23
N LEU A 39 13.13 6.57 -6.74
CA LEU A 39 12.75 5.41 -5.93
C LEU A 39 12.34 5.78 -4.50
N LEU A 40 12.62 6.99 -4.01
CA LEU A 40 12.10 7.47 -2.73
C LEU A 40 10.58 7.60 -2.75
N PHE A 41 9.96 7.94 -3.89
CA PHE A 41 8.51 8.09 -3.98
C PHE A 41 7.77 6.77 -3.74
N PRO A 42 8.08 5.64 -4.42
CA PRO A 42 7.52 4.34 -4.07
C PRO A 42 7.77 3.93 -2.62
N TYR A 43 8.95 4.23 -2.07
CA TYR A 43 9.27 3.94 -0.67
C TYR A 43 8.33 4.71 0.29
N ILE A 44 8.14 6.01 0.07
CA ILE A 44 7.23 6.82 0.87
C ILE A 44 5.81 6.27 0.79
N CYS A 45 5.33 5.94 -0.42
CA CYS A 45 4.02 5.32 -0.60
C CYS A 45 3.90 3.99 0.17
N LEU A 46 4.92 3.13 0.12
CA LEU A 46 4.96 1.87 0.85
C LEU A 46 4.84 2.07 2.36
N VAL A 47 5.59 3.04 2.92
CA VAL A 47 5.54 3.37 4.36
C VAL A 47 4.17 3.91 4.76
N VAL A 48 3.57 4.78 3.95
CA VAL A 48 2.23 5.32 4.20
C VAL A 48 1.18 4.22 4.17
N VAL A 49 1.19 3.37 3.15
CA VAL A 49 0.27 2.23 3.06
C VAL A 49 0.45 1.31 4.27
N ALA A 50 1.69 0.91 4.59
CA ALA A 50 1.96 0.05 5.74
C ALA A 50 1.46 0.67 7.07
N ARG A 51 1.57 2.00 7.23
CA ARG A 51 1.04 2.70 8.41
C ARG A 51 -0.48 2.52 8.55
N PHE A 52 -1.22 2.68 7.47
CA PHE A 52 -2.68 2.73 7.52
C PHE A 52 -3.36 1.38 7.32
N THR A 53 -2.69 0.41 6.70
CA THR A 53 -3.21 -0.95 6.56
C THR A 53 -2.95 -1.83 7.78
N PHE A 54 -1.81 -1.64 8.47
CA PHE A 54 -1.43 -2.50 9.59
C PHE A 54 -1.69 -1.89 10.97
N PHE A 55 -1.85 -0.57 11.09
CA PHE A 55 -2.05 0.07 12.38
C PHE A 55 -3.34 0.90 12.41
N PRO A 56 -4.06 0.95 13.54
CA PRO A 56 -5.31 1.72 13.63
C PRO A 56 -5.06 3.21 13.39
N PHE A 57 -6.07 3.89 12.84
CA PHE A 57 -6.02 5.34 12.61
C PHE A 57 -5.93 6.13 13.92
N GLY A 58 -6.65 5.65 14.95
CA GLY A 58 -6.67 6.27 16.26
C GLY A 58 -5.39 6.01 17.07
N LYS A 59 -5.21 6.85 18.07
CA LYS A 59 -4.19 6.66 19.11
C LYS A 59 -4.89 6.40 20.43
N VAL A 60 -4.36 5.50 21.24
CA VAL A 60 -4.78 5.28 22.61
C VAL A 60 -3.69 5.85 23.49
N ASP A 61 -4.06 6.76 24.41
CA ASP A 61 -3.10 7.49 25.28
C ASP A 61 -1.95 8.13 24.52
N GLY A 62 -2.25 8.69 23.33
CA GLY A 62 -1.25 9.33 22.46
C GLY A 62 -0.33 8.38 21.69
N GLN A 63 -0.47 7.06 21.89
CA GLN A 63 0.37 6.05 21.25
C GLN A 63 -0.40 5.26 20.19
N ILE A 64 0.32 4.82 19.15
CA ILE A 64 -0.19 3.87 18.15
C ILE A 64 -0.11 2.48 18.77
N LEU A 65 -1.24 1.78 18.83
CA LEU A 65 -1.27 0.40 19.34
C LEU A 65 -0.36 -0.50 18.48
N PRO A 66 0.40 -1.41 19.12
CA PRO A 66 1.24 -2.36 18.41
C PRO A 66 0.38 -3.37 17.64
N LEU A 67 0.93 -3.91 16.58
CA LEU A 67 0.38 -5.04 15.86
C LEU A 67 0.70 -6.33 16.62
N VAL A 68 -0.29 -7.17 16.88
CA VAL A 68 -0.14 -8.38 17.66
C VAL A 68 -0.07 -9.61 16.76
N LEU A 69 1.09 -10.26 16.75
CA LEU A 69 1.29 -11.59 16.16
C LEU A 69 1.08 -12.63 17.24
N ASP A 70 0.04 -13.45 17.09
CA ASP A 70 -0.28 -14.53 17.99
C ASP A 70 -0.25 -15.89 17.23
N PRO A 71 0.85 -16.65 17.29
CA PRO A 71 0.98 -17.90 16.56
C PRO A 71 -0.10 -18.93 16.88
N ASP A 72 -0.62 -18.93 18.10
CA ASP A 72 -1.64 -19.88 18.55
C ASP A 72 -3.05 -19.53 18.02
N ARG A 73 -3.22 -18.35 17.46
CA ARG A 73 -4.49 -17.81 16.94
C ARG A 73 -4.48 -17.50 15.46
N ILE A 74 -3.45 -17.89 14.73
CA ILE A 74 -3.37 -17.73 13.27
C ILE A 74 -4.47 -18.55 12.58
N TRP A 75 -4.81 -19.72 13.14
CA TRP A 75 -5.81 -20.61 12.56
C TRP A 75 -7.07 -20.67 13.44
N PRO A 76 -8.30 -20.64 12.87
CA PRO A 76 -8.60 -20.42 11.43
C PRO A 76 -8.34 -18.97 11.00
N PHE A 77 -7.90 -18.80 9.77
CA PHE A 77 -7.70 -17.45 9.19
C PHE A 77 -8.99 -16.63 9.22
N ARG A 78 -8.86 -15.36 9.54
CA ARG A 78 -9.97 -14.41 9.50
C ARG A 78 -10.03 -13.79 8.12
N ILE A 79 -10.95 -14.29 7.28
CA ILE A 79 -11.11 -13.85 5.90
C ILE A 79 -12.58 -13.52 5.67
N ASN A 80 -12.85 -12.33 5.17
CA ASN A 80 -14.13 -11.92 4.64
C ASN A 80 -14.09 -11.91 3.11
N LEU A 81 -14.86 -12.80 2.48
CA LEU A 81 -14.95 -12.90 1.02
C LEU A 81 -16.32 -12.44 0.47
N LEU A 82 -17.18 -11.88 1.32
CA LEU A 82 -18.49 -11.37 0.91
C LEU A 82 -18.36 -9.88 0.57
N PRO A 83 -18.32 -9.50 -0.73
CA PRO A 83 -18.10 -8.12 -1.10
C PRO A 83 -19.30 -7.24 -0.76
N LEU A 84 -19.04 -6.03 -0.27
CA LEU A 84 -20.00 -4.96 0.01
C LEU A 84 -21.01 -5.24 1.14
N VAL A 85 -20.99 -6.44 1.74
CA VAL A 85 -21.99 -6.83 2.75
C VAL A 85 -21.72 -6.08 4.07
N TYR A 86 -20.45 -5.98 4.46
CA TYR A 86 -20.05 -5.36 5.73
C TYR A 86 -19.49 -3.94 5.57
N LEU A 87 -19.42 -3.43 4.33
CA LEU A 87 -18.82 -2.13 4.03
C LEU A 87 -19.49 -0.97 4.77
N PHE A 88 -20.79 -1.07 5.03
CA PHE A 88 -21.58 -0.07 5.73
C PHE A 88 -22.14 -0.57 7.07
N ASP A 89 -21.73 -1.76 7.52
CA ASP A 89 -22.20 -2.38 8.76
C ASP A 89 -21.38 -1.88 9.98
N TYR A 90 -21.03 -0.61 9.95
CA TYR A 90 -20.35 0.07 11.03
C TYR A 90 -21.37 0.77 11.93
N PRO A 91 -21.21 0.73 13.26
CA PRO A 91 -22.10 1.41 14.20
C PRO A 91 -22.21 2.92 13.96
N VAL A 92 -21.15 3.50 13.38
CA VAL A 92 -21.05 4.93 13.08
C VAL A 92 -20.71 5.12 11.59
N PHE A 93 -21.57 5.81 10.86
CA PHE A 93 -21.38 6.12 9.43
C PHE A 93 -20.01 6.76 9.11
N ARG A 94 -19.49 7.59 10.02
CA ARG A 94 -18.17 8.19 9.92
C ARG A 94 -17.06 7.14 9.81
N GLU A 95 -17.16 6.05 10.54
CA GLU A 95 -16.15 4.97 10.51
C GLU A 95 -16.19 4.22 9.19
N ALA A 96 -17.38 3.92 8.67
CA ALA A 96 -17.54 3.37 7.33
C ALA A 96 -16.91 4.26 6.25
N MET A 97 -17.16 5.58 6.33
CA MET A 97 -16.57 6.54 5.40
C MET A 97 -15.05 6.64 5.54
N LEU A 98 -14.51 6.62 6.75
CA LEU A 98 -13.07 6.63 6.97
C LEU A 98 -12.40 5.38 6.39
N ASN A 99 -13.02 4.21 6.53
CA ASN A 99 -12.53 2.98 5.93
C ASN A 99 -12.59 3.06 4.38
N PHE A 100 -13.75 3.40 3.84
CA PHE A 100 -13.92 3.51 2.39
C PHE A 100 -12.95 4.51 1.77
N VAL A 101 -12.99 5.77 2.23
CA VAL A 101 -12.15 6.85 1.69
C VAL A 101 -10.67 6.60 1.99
N GLY A 102 -10.35 6.06 3.15
CA GLY A 102 -8.98 5.76 3.57
C GLY A 102 -8.31 4.76 2.64
N ASN A 103 -8.97 3.62 2.37
CA ASN A 103 -8.45 2.58 1.49
C ASN A 103 -8.26 3.08 0.06
N VAL A 104 -9.24 3.79 -0.50
CA VAL A 104 -9.10 4.41 -1.82
C VAL A 104 -7.96 5.44 -1.83
N ALA A 105 -7.97 6.39 -0.89
CA ALA A 105 -7.05 7.52 -0.90
C ALA A 105 -5.58 7.12 -0.75
N MET A 106 -5.27 6.11 0.09
CA MET A 106 -3.89 5.69 0.31
C MET A 106 -3.25 5.01 -0.91
N PHE A 107 -4.07 4.45 -1.83
CA PHE A 107 -3.58 3.81 -3.04
C PHE A 107 -3.51 4.73 -4.26
N VAL A 108 -4.18 5.89 -4.24
CA VAL A 108 -4.08 6.89 -5.34
C VAL A 108 -2.63 7.31 -5.60
N PRO A 109 -1.80 7.69 -4.60
CA PRO A 109 -0.40 8.02 -4.85
C PRO A 109 0.41 6.90 -5.51
N LEU A 110 0.17 5.64 -5.12
CA LEU A 110 0.81 4.47 -5.74
C LEU A 110 0.49 4.36 -7.22
N GLY A 111 -0.79 4.53 -7.59
CA GLY A 111 -1.24 4.50 -8.97
C GLY A 111 -0.63 5.59 -9.85
N VAL A 112 -0.29 6.75 -9.27
CA VAL A 112 0.46 7.81 -9.97
C VAL A 112 1.95 7.48 -10.08
N VAL A 113 2.55 7.07 -8.97
CA VAL A 113 4.00 6.95 -8.82
C VAL A 113 4.57 5.72 -9.53
N TRP A 114 3.91 4.56 -9.42
CA TRP A 114 4.46 3.31 -9.95
C TRP A 114 4.67 3.34 -11.47
N PRO A 115 3.69 3.69 -12.30
CA PRO A 115 3.91 3.76 -13.76
C PRO A 115 4.88 4.87 -14.17
N ALA A 116 5.05 5.91 -13.33
CA ALA A 116 6.04 6.96 -13.59
C ALA A 116 7.48 6.50 -13.31
N VAL A 117 7.66 5.62 -12.32
CA VAL A 117 8.98 5.18 -11.82
C VAL A 117 9.40 3.83 -12.42
N PHE A 118 8.48 2.89 -12.60
CA PHE A 118 8.75 1.54 -13.09
C PHE A 118 8.36 1.42 -14.56
N LYS A 119 9.37 1.47 -15.44
CA LYS A 119 9.19 1.40 -16.90
C LYS A 119 8.67 0.05 -17.39
N GLU A 120 8.83 -0.97 -16.58
CA GLU A 120 8.34 -2.34 -16.82
C GLU A 120 6.80 -2.41 -16.81
N LEU A 121 6.16 -1.44 -16.16
CA LEU A 121 4.71 -1.24 -16.16
C LEU A 121 4.28 -0.46 -17.41
N ASP A 122 4.50 -1.03 -18.59
CA ASP A 122 4.37 -0.40 -19.89
C ASP A 122 2.98 -0.55 -20.54
N THR A 123 2.14 -1.43 -20.00
CA THR A 123 0.76 -1.65 -20.46
C THR A 123 -0.25 -1.42 -19.34
N HIS A 124 -1.49 -1.05 -19.72
CA HIS A 124 -2.59 -0.86 -18.76
C HIS A 124 -2.82 -2.11 -17.90
N GLY A 125 -2.78 -3.29 -18.52
CA GLY A 125 -2.97 -4.56 -17.80
C GLY A 125 -1.89 -4.79 -16.74
N LYS A 126 -0.61 -4.56 -17.05
CA LYS A 126 0.48 -4.70 -16.08
C LYS A 126 0.36 -3.72 -14.92
N VAL A 127 -0.01 -2.47 -15.21
CA VAL A 127 -0.18 -1.45 -14.16
C VAL A 127 -1.30 -1.84 -13.21
N LEU A 128 -2.48 -2.17 -13.73
CA LEU A 128 -3.64 -2.55 -12.91
C LEU A 128 -3.39 -3.85 -12.14
N ALA A 129 -2.78 -4.85 -12.81
CA ALA A 129 -2.41 -6.10 -12.15
C ALA A 129 -1.38 -5.90 -11.02
N ALA A 130 -0.44 -4.97 -11.18
CA ALA A 130 0.52 -4.63 -10.13
C ALA A 130 -0.19 -4.01 -8.91
N GLY A 131 -1.14 -3.09 -9.12
CA GLY A 131 -1.92 -2.49 -8.04
C GLY A 131 -2.78 -3.49 -7.29
N ALA A 132 -3.55 -4.30 -8.01
CA ALA A 132 -4.39 -5.35 -7.43
C ALA A 132 -3.54 -6.44 -6.74
N GLY A 133 -2.43 -6.84 -7.35
CA GLY A 133 -1.50 -7.80 -6.77
C GLY A 133 -0.83 -7.29 -5.49
N PHE A 134 -0.52 -6.00 -5.42
CA PHE A 134 0.02 -5.40 -4.20
C PHE A 134 -1.04 -5.32 -3.10
N SER A 135 -2.27 -4.98 -3.43
CA SER A 135 -3.38 -5.01 -2.46
C SER A 135 -3.60 -6.43 -1.93
N LEU A 136 -3.68 -7.43 -2.81
CA LEU A 136 -3.80 -8.84 -2.41
C LEU A 136 -2.63 -9.29 -1.52
N PHE A 137 -1.42 -8.85 -1.84
CA PHE A 137 -0.24 -9.16 -1.02
C PHE A 137 -0.38 -8.58 0.41
N ILE A 138 -0.93 -7.39 0.56
CA ILE A 138 -1.22 -6.80 1.88
C ILE A 138 -2.23 -7.67 2.64
N GLU A 139 -3.34 -8.07 2.00
CA GLU A 139 -4.36 -8.92 2.61
C GLU A 139 -3.77 -10.25 3.12
N ILE A 140 -2.87 -10.86 2.32
CA ILE A 140 -2.15 -12.08 2.74
C ILE A 140 -1.23 -11.80 3.93
N LEU A 141 -0.53 -10.66 3.93
CA LEU A 141 0.35 -10.29 5.04
C LEU A 141 -0.42 -9.97 6.33
N GLN A 142 -1.70 -9.63 6.26
CA GLN A 142 -2.54 -9.37 7.43
C GLN A 142 -3.02 -10.65 8.13
N LEU A 143 -3.08 -11.78 7.45
CA LEU A 143 -3.59 -13.05 7.97
C LEU A 143 -3.00 -13.51 9.31
N PRO A 144 -1.70 -13.37 9.60
CA PRO A 144 -1.12 -13.83 10.86
C PRO A 144 -1.39 -12.88 12.04
N PHE A 145 -2.01 -11.72 11.82
CA PHE A 145 -2.21 -10.74 12.89
C PHE A 145 -3.61 -10.84 13.51
N PHE A 146 -3.64 -10.97 14.83
CA PHE A 146 -4.89 -11.18 15.57
C PHE A 146 -5.92 -10.07 15.39
N ASP A 147 -5.48 -8.83 15.31
CA ASP A 147 -6.33 -7.65 15.21
C ASP A 147 -6.68 -7.27 13.76
N ARG A 148 -6.37 -8.18 12.80
CA ARG A 148 -6.64 -7.96 11.37
C ARG A 148 -7.55 -9.04 10.81
N VAL A 149 -8.34 -8.62 9.84
CA VAL A 149 -9.18 -9.48 9.01
C VAL A 149 -8.80 -9.18 7.57
N SER A 150 -8.50 -10.21 6.79
CA SER A 150 -8.31 -10.04 5.34
C SER A 150 -9.68 -9.86 4.70
N ASP A 151 -9.88 -8.72 4.02
CA ASP A 151 -11.20 -8.32 3.52
C ASP A 151 -11.17 -8.07 2.01
N ILE A 152 -12.11 -8.69 1.31
CA ILE A 152 -12.28 -8.49 -0.14
C ILE A 152 -12.63 -7.02 -0.47
N ASP A 153 -13.31 -6.31 0.44
CA ASP A 153 -13.66 -4.92 0.22
C ASP A 153 -12.40 -4.03 0.25
N ASP A 154 -11.45 -4.30 1.13
CA ASP A 154 -10.17 -3.60 1.16
C ASP A 154 -9.38 -3.86 -0.13
N LEU A 155 -9.36 -5.10 -0.63
CA LEU A 155 -8.76 -5.43 -1.92
C LEU A 155 -9.39 -4.63 -3.07
N LEU A 156 -10.72 -4.52 -3.10
CA LEU A 156 -11.45 -3.80 -4.16
C LEU A 156 -11.22 -2.29 -4.06
N LEU A 157 -11.31 -1.71 -2.86
CA LEU A 157 -11.14 -0.27 -2.63
C LEU A 157 -9.71 0.19 -2.90
N ASN A 158 -8.72 -0.56 -2.47
CA ASN A 158 -7.31 -0.32 -2.75
C ASN A 158 -7.03 -0.38 -4.26
N SER A 159 -7.58 -1.39 -4.95
CA SER A 159 -7.45 -1.53 -6.41
C SER A 159 -8.12 -0.37 -7.15
N LEU A 160 -9.29 0.07 -6.68
CA LEU A 160 -9.98 1.26 -7.21
C LEU A 160 -9.13 2.51 -7.02
N GLY A 161 -8.59 2.73 -5.82
CA GLY A 161 -7.69 3.85 -5.53
C GLY A 161 -6.48 3.88 -6.45
N PHE A 162 -5.85 2.72 -6.65
CA PHE A 162 -4.72 2.58 -7.57
C PHE A 162 -5.12 2.91 -9.01
N ALA A 163 -6.29 2.43 -9.49
CA ALA A 163 -6.79 2.70 -10.83
C ALA A 163 -7.08 4.19 -11.04
N LEU A 164 -7.67 4.87 -10.04
CA LEU A 164 -7.88 6.32 -10.06
C LEU A 164 -6.55 7.08 -10.15
N GLY A 165 -5.56 6.70 -9.35
CA GLY A 165 -4.21 7.26 -9.41
C GLY A 165 -3.55 7.06 -10.77
N TYR A 166 -3.72 5.89 -11.37
CA TYR A 166 -3.24 5.62 -12.73
C TYR A 166 -3.95 6.50 -13.77
N GLY A 167 -5.26 6.72 -13.63
CA GLY A 167 -6.00 7.67 -14.48
C GLY A 167 -5.42 9.09 -14.40
N ILE A 168 -5.09 9.55 -13.19
CA ILE A 168 -4.40 10.85 -12.98
C ILE A 168 -3.05 10.88 -13.70
N TYR A 169 -2.23 9.83 -13.55
CA TYR A 169 -0.95 9.73 -14.27
C TYR A 169 -1.12 9.85 -15.78
N LEU A 170 -2.10 9.16 -16.37
CA LEU A 170 -2.37 9.21 -17.81
C LEU A 170 -2.82 10.62 -18.26
N ALA A 171 -3.68 11.28 -17.48
CA ALA A 171 -4.13 12.63 -17.75
C ALA A 171 -2.95 13.62 -17.76
N VAL A 172 -2.09 13.55 -16.73
CA VAL A 172 -0.89 14.40 -16.62
C VAL A 172 0.06 14.15 -17.79
N LYS A 173 0.30 12.88 -18.13
CA LYS A 173 1.17 12.49 -19.26
C LYS A 173 0.64 13.04 -20.59
N LYS A 174 -0.67 12.98 -20.84
CA LYS A 174 -1.31 13.52 -22.03
C LYS A 174 -1.17 15.05 -22.11
N LEU A 175 -1.44 15.75 -21.02
CA LEU A 175 -1.29 17.22 -20.94
C LEU A 175 0.15 17.66 -21.19
N ALA A 176 1.13 16.98 -20.56
CA ALA A 176 2.54 17.28 -20.79
C ALA A 176 2.97 17.04 -22.25
N GLY A 177 2.41 16.04 -22.93
CA GLY A 177 2.63 15.79 -24.36
C GLY A 177 2.09 16.93 -25.23
N LEU A 178 0.88 17.41 -24.94
CA LEU A 178 0.25 18.52 -25.68
C LEU A 178 1.01 19.85 -25.50
N LEU A 179 1.58 20.09 -24.32
CA LEU A 179 2.39 21.31 -24.07
C LEU A 179 3.75 21.28 -24.78
N ARG A 180 4.31 20.11 -25.04
CA ARG A 180 5.61 19.97 -25.77
C ARG A 180 5.46 20.03 -27.28
N SER A 181 4.27 19.86 -27.81
CA SER A 181 3.97 19.91 -29.25
C SER A 181 3.59 21.30 -29.75
N ARG A 182 3.50 22.29 -28.87
CA ARG A 182 3.34 23.72 -29.15
C ARG A 182 4.68 24.42 -29.03
#